data_3636067ddda3e5c896b752b04af4c308
#
_entry.id   3636067ddda3e5c896b752b04af4c308
#
_cell.length_a   1.000
_cell.length_b   1.000
_cell.length_c   1.000
_cell.angle_alpha   90.00
_cell.angle_beta   90.00
_cell.angle_gamma   90.00
#
_symmetry.space_group_name_H-M   'P 1'
#
loop_
_entity.id
_entity.type
_entity.pdbx_description
1 polymer ?
#
loop_
_entity_poly.entity_id
_entity_poly.type
_entity_poly.pdbx_seq_one_letter_code
_entity_poly.pdbx_strand_id
1 'polypeptide(L)'
;KLLDFLFENIKEQDHIIVCDDFSEAPTRKILAKYVIEDAERLKQYDYFQRKFEGDFAEHHNFVNSLVREEFDYIFCIDADEIPNKWLIENIHEILESNDVDLIWLPRVNTVEGITEEHIQKWGWRVNEKGWVNFPDYQGRIYRNDKSIYWVNPVHEVIKGAKKVSHFPPQEEFCLYHPKDIERQEKQNELYSQIQTQ
;
A
#
# COMPACT_ATOMS: atom_id res chain seq x y z
N LYS A 1 4.52 13.57 1.09
CA LYS A 1 3.04 13.52 1.34
C LYS A 1 2.64 12.33 2.21
N LEU A 2 2.87 11.06 1.74
CA LEU A 2 2.46 9.87 2.51
C LEU A 2 3.14 9.83 3.89
N LEU A 3 4.47 9.93 3.96
CA LEU A 3 5.18 9.87 5.24
C LEU A 3 4.79 11.02 6.19
N ASP A 4 4.62 12.26 5.68
CA ASP A 4 4.12 13.37 6.50
C ASP A 4 2.76 13.02 7.11
N PHE A 5 1.84 12.52 6.25
CA PHE A 5 0.51 12.10 6.67
C PHE A 5 0.55 10.98 7.72
N LEU A 6 1.37 9.96 7.52
CA LEU A 6 1.48 8.85 8.47
C LEU A 6 2.02 9.35 9.82
N PHE A 7 3.13 10.08 9.85
CA PHE A 7 3.71 10.60 11.09
C PHE A 7 2.81 11.60 11.84
N GLU A 8 1.85 12.22 11.15
CA GLU A 8 0.86 13.10 11.79
C GLU A 8 -0.32 12.32 12.40
N ASN A 9 -0.56 11.06 11.99
CA ASN A 9 -1.80 10.37 12.31
C ASN A 9 -1.62 8.98 12.95
N ILE A 10 -0.43 8.37 12.90
CA ILE A 10 -0.16 7.10 13.60
C ILE A 10 -0.01 7.31 15.11
N LYS A 11 -0.16 6.23 15.89
CA LYS A 11 0.01 6.23 17.34
C LYS A 11 1.46 5.90 17.73
N GLU A 12 1.83 6.14 19.01
CA GLU A 12 3.18 5.88 19.51
C GLU A 12 3.62 4.42 19.39
N GLN A 13 2.68 3.46 19.44
CA GLN A 13 2.96 2.05 19.28
C GLN A 13 3.13 1.60 17.84
N ASP A 14 2.80 2.43 16.86
CA ASP A 14 2.96 2.10 15.44
C ASP A 14 4.40 2.29 14.99
N HIS A 15 4.78 1.55 13.95
CA HIS A 15 6.11 1.62 13.38
C HIS A 15 6.04 1.62 11.84
N ILE A 16 6.78 2.51 11.21
CA ILE A 16 6.86 2.61 9.76
C ILE A 16 8.15 1.93 9.28
N ILE A 17 8.02 0.98 8.36
CA ILE A 17 9.14 0.38 7.64
C ILE A 17 9.06 0.83 6.19
N VAL A 18 10.13 1.44 5.68
CA VAL A 18 10.25 1.83 4.27
C VAL A 18 11.34 0.99 3.62
N CYS A 19 10.98 0.33 2.52
CA CYS A 19 11.93 -0.35 1.65
C CYS A 19 12.03 0.40 0.32
N ASP A 20 13.22 0.89 0.01
CA ASP A 20 13.52 1.73 -1.17
C ASP A 20 14.29 0.93 -2.21
N ASP A 21 13.79 0.89 -3.44
CA ASP A 21 14.47 0.29 -4.60
C ASP A 21 15.50 1.26 -5.20
N PHE A 22 16.47 1.68 -4.40
CA PHE A 22 17.57 2.57 -4.82
C PHE A 22 17.08 3.81 -5.59
N SER A 23 16.02 4.44 -5.11
CA SER A 23 15.43 5.63 -5.71
C SER A 23 16.45 6.71 -6.04
N GLU A 24 16.15 7.55 -7.01
CA GLU A 24 16.98 8.70 -7.40
C GLU A 24 17.09 9.76 -6.30
N ALA A 25 18.04 10.67 -6.45
CA ALA A 25 18.39 11.67 -5.45
C ALA A 25 17.21 12.49 -4.87
N PRO A 26 16.19 12.90 -5.63
CA PRO A 26 15.04 13.62 -5.07
C PRO A 26 14.28 12.81 -4.01
N THR A 27 13.95 11.55 -4.31
CA THR A 27 13.27 10.65 -3.36
C THR A 27 14.15 10.32 -2.17
N ARG A 28 15.43 9.98 -2.38
CA ARG A 28 16.39 9.72 -1.29
C ARG A 28 16.54 10.90 -0.33
N LYS A 29 16.52 12.13 -0.82
CA LYS A 29 16.56 13.32 0.04
C LYS A 29 15.31 13.42 0.93
N ILE A 30 14.14 13.08 0.39
CA ILE A 30 12.90 13.06 1.17
C ILE A 30 12.98 11.99 2.25
N LEU A 31 13.40 10.77 1.91
CA LEU A 31 13.53 9.67 2.87
C LEU A 31 14.56 9.95 3.95
N ALA A 32 15.72 10.51 3.59
CA ALA A 32 16.78 10.88 4.52
C ALA A 32 16.35 11.97 5.52
N LYS A 33 15.45 12.86 5.13
CA LYS A 33 14.90 13.89 6.02
C LYS A 33 14.30 13.28 7.29
N TYR A 34 13.52 12.20 7.15
CA TYR A 34 12.88 11.53 8.29
C TYR A 34 13.87 10.77 9.17
N VAL A 35 15.03 10.41 8.64
CA VAL A 35 16.12 9.77 9.41
C VAL A 35 16.95 10.79 10.19
N ILE A 36 17.11 12.00 9.68
CA ILE A 36 18.11 12.98 10.19
C ILE A 36 17.48 14.06 11.08
N GLU A 37 16.25 14.51 10.78
CA GLU A 37 15.71 15.76 11.34
C GLU A 37 14.90 15.58 12.62
N ASP A 38 14.51 14.37 13.01
CA ASP A 38 13.65 14.17 14.17
C ASP A 38 13.96 12.87 14.92
N ALA A 39 14.67 12.99 16.06
CA ALA A 39 15.07 11.84 16.89
C ALA A 39 13.86 11.08 17.48
N GLU A 40 12.70 11.71 17.69
CA GLU A 40 11.50 11.04 18.17
C GLU A 40 10.88 10.17 17.07
N ARG A 41 10.86 10.65 15.83
CA ARG A 41 10.39 9.89 14.67
C ARG A 41 11.27 8.67 14.36
N LEU A 42 12.57 8.73 14.67
CA LEU A 42 13.48 7.59 14.53
C LEU A 42 13.08 6.38 15.37
N LYS A 43 12.34 6.57 16.46
CA LYS A 43 11.83 5.46 17.27
C LYS A 43 10.74 4.66 16.56
N GLN A 44 10.09 5.26 15.57
CA GLN A 44 8.97 4.69 14.84
C GLN A 44 9.24 4.50 13.34
N TYR A 45 10.50 4.54 12.91
CA TYR A 45 10.86 4.52 11.51
C TYR A 45 12.13 3.74 11.23
N ASP A 46 12.00 2.72 10.37
CA ASP A 46 13.13 1.98 9.82
C ASP A 46 13.18 2.17 8.29
N TYR A 47 14.40 2.37 7.78
CA TYR A 47 14.67 2.52 6.35
C TYR A 47 15.61 1.44 5.86
N PHE A 48 15.19 0.72 4.82
CA PHE A 48 15.97 -0.32 4.16
C PHE A 48 16.07 -0.05 2.67
N GLN A 49 17.11 -0.57 2.04
CA GLN A 49 17.25 -0.58 0.59
C GLN A 49 17.33 -2.02 0.09
N ARG A 50 16.51 -2.33 -0.91
CA ARG A 50 16.55 -3.58 -1.63
C ARG A 50 16.22 -3.36 -3.09
N LYS A 51 17.07 -3.87 -3.98
CA LYS A 51 16.80 -3.85 -5.42
C LYS A 51 15.58 -4.71 -5.74
N PHE A 52 14.65 -4.16 -6.51
CA PHE A 52 13.55 -4.91 -7.06
C PHE A 52 14.02 -5.80 -8.22
N GLU A 53 13.73 -7.08 -8.15
CA GLU A 53 14.19 -8.09 -9.12
C GLU A 53 13.06 -8.64 -9.99
N GLY A 54 11.95 -7.91 -10.13
CA GLY A 54 10.83 -8.27 -11.00
C GLY A 54 9.76 -9.13 -10.33
N ASP A 55 9.85 -9.39 -9.03
CA ASP A 55 8.86 -10.14 -8.26
C ASP A 55 8.34 -9.28 -7.09
N PHE A 56 7.10 -8.80 -7.21
CA PHE A 56 6.47 -8.00 -6.17
C PHE A 56 6.17 -8.82 -4.91
N ALA A 57 5.76 -10.08 -5.05
CA ALA A 57 5.49 -10.92 -3.89
C ALA A 57 6.75 -11.19 -3.08
N GLU A 58 7.88 -11.48 -3.75
CA GLU A 58 9.16 -11.64 -3.07
C GLU A 58 9.60 -10.35 -2.37
N HIS A 59 9.38 -9.19 -3.01
CA HIS A 59 9.69 -7.90 -2.42
C HIS A 59 8.85 -7.63 -1.16
N HIS A 60 7.54 -7.87 -1.20
CA HIS A 60 6.67 -7.75 -0.02
C HIS A 60 7.05 -8.74 1.09
N ASN A 61 7.34 -9.99 0.76
CA ASN A 61 7.76 -11.00 1.75
C ASN A 61 9.09 -10.62 2.42
N PHE A 62 10.01 -10.01 1.69
CA PHE A 62 11.22 -9.46 2.29
C PHE A 62 10.88 -8.35 3.30
N VAL A 63 10.03 -7.38 2.94
CA VAL A 63 9.63 -6.31 3.86
C VAL A 63 8.93 -6.89 5.09
N ASN A 64 8.05 -7.87 4.92
CA ASN A 64 7.39 -8.57 6.02
C ASN A 64 8.41 -9.22 6.97
N SER A 65 9.53 -9.75 6.45
CA SER A 65 10.58 -10.36 7.27
C SER A 65 11.33 -9.37 8.17
N LEU A 66 11.21 -8.07 7.90
CA LEU A 66 11.80 -7.00 8.70
C LEU A 66 10.90 -6.57 9.87
N VAL A 67 9.62 -6.96 9.83
CA VAL A 67 8.65 -6.62 10.88
C VAL A 67 8.95 -7.41 12.14
N ARG A 68 9.11 -6.71 13.27
CA ARG A 68 9.39 -7.32 14.57
C ARG A 68 8.19 -8.13 15.07
N GLU A 69 8.47 -9.20 15.82
CA GLU A 69 7.44 -10.13 16.33
C GLU A 69 6.48 -9.50 17.37
N GLU A 70 6.82 -8.34 17.91
CA GLU A 70 5.99 -7.58 18.85
C GLU A 70 4.77 -6.89 18.19
N PHE A 71 4.76 -6.76 16.87
CA PHE A 71 3.64 -6.18 16.12
C PHE A 71 2.67 -7.27 15.68
N ASP A 72 1.39 -7.12 16.01
CA ASP A 72 0.34 -8.09 15.67
C ASP A 72 -0.10 -8.04 14.22
N TYR A 73 -0.04 -6.87 13.59
CA TYR A 73 -0.54 -6.63 12.23
C TYR A 73 0.45 -5.84 11.39
N ILE A 74 0.35 -6.07 10.09
CA ILE A 74 1.04 -5.30 9.04
C ILE A 74 -0.02 -4.57 8.22
N PHE A 75 0.15 -3.26 8.03
CA PHE A 75 -0.59 -2.47 7.06
C PHE A 75 0.34 -2.13 5.88
N CYS A 76 0.22 -2.88 4.79
CA CYS A 76 0.99 -2.68 3.57
C CYS A 76 0.39 -1.53 2.75
N ILE A 77 1.15 -0.47 2.52
CA ILE A 77 0.72 0.73 1.79
C ILE A 77 1.74 1.02 0.70
N ASP A 78 1.27 1.13 -0.55
CA ASP A 78 2.14 1.52 -1.66
C ASP A 78 2.50 3.02 -1.57
N ALA A 79 3.67 3.41 -2.04
CA ALA A 79 4.18 4.78 -1.91
C ALA A 79 3.30 5.85 -2.60
N ASP A 80 2.41 5.44 -3.48
CA ASP A 80 1.42 6.26 -4.19
C ASP A 80 -0.01 6.13 -3.64
N GLU A 81 -0.19 5.41 -2.54
CA GLU A 81 -1.45 5.31 -1.82
C GLU A 81 -1.46 6.21 -0.59
N ILE A 82 -2.62 6.74 -0.23
CA ILE A 82 -2.83 7.50 1.01
C ILE A 82 -4.09 6.95 1.67
N PRO A 83 -4.00 6.38 2.88
CA PRO A 83 -5.17 5.93 3.61
C PRO A 83 -6.07 7.11 4.00
N ASN A 84 -7.38 6.87 4.11
CA ASN A 84 -8.25 7.86 4.71
C ASN A 84 -7.84 8.10 6.17
N LYS A 85 -7.89 9.36 6.60
CA LYS A 85 -7.48 9.76 7.95
C LYS A 85 -8.28 9.02 9.03
N TRP A 86 -9.58 8.91 8.85
CA TRP A 86 -10.45 8.19 9.79
C TRP A 86 -10.01 6.74 9.96
N LEU A 87 -9.60 6.06 8.88
CA LEU A 87 -9.10 4.69 8.94
C LEU A 87 -7.87 4.58 9.84
N ILE A 88 -6.86 5.44 9.65
CA ILE A 88 -5.64 5.40 10.47
C ILE A 88 -5.93 5.70 11.94
N GLU A 89 -6.80 6.66 12.22
CA GLU A 89 -7.16 7.03 13.60
C GLU A 89 -7.90 5.92 14.35
N ASN A 90 -8.68 5.08 13.65
CA ASN A 90 -9.57 4.07 14.25
C ASN A 90 -9.09 2.62 14.03
N ILE A 91 -8.02 2.37 13.28
CA ILE A 91 -7.62 1.02 12.89
C ILE A 91 -7.34 0.11 14.11
N HIS A 92 -6.76 0.63 15.18
CA HIS A 92 -6.47 -0.15 16.39
C HIS A 92 -7.76 -0.70 17.02
N GLU A 93 -8.77 0.16 17.23
CA GLU A 93 -10.04 -0.24 17.79
C GLU A 93 -10.75 -1.29 16.92
N ILE A 94 -10.66 -1.12 15.60
CA ILE A 94 -11.22 -2.08 14.65
C ILE A 94 -10.52 -3.43 14.78
N LEU A 95 -9.19 -3.47 14.83
CA LEU A 95 -8.41 -4.71 14.93
C LEU A 95 -8.56 -5.40 16.30
N GLU A 96 -8.62 -4.63 17.38
CA GLU A 96 -8.87 -5.16 18.74
C GLU A 96 -10.27 -5.78 18.87
N SER A 97 -11.26 -5.21 18.17
CA SER A 97 -12.65 -5.67 18.20
C SER A 97 -12.95 -6.84 17.24
N ASN A 98 -12.01 -7.19 16.38
CA ASN A 98 -12.22 -8.17 15.31
C ASN A 98 -11.07 -9.18 15.24
N ASP A 99 -11.40 -10.45 15.37
CA ASP A 99 -10.43 -11.54 15.20
C ASP A 99 -10.33 -11.91 13.71
N VAL A 100 -9.49 -11.18 12.98
CA VAL A 100 -9.28 -11.35 11.53
C VAL A 100 -7.80 -11.58 11.22
N ASP A 101 -7.52 -12.29 10.13
CA ASP A 101 -6.16 -12.51 9.65
C ASP A 101 -5.82 -11.59 8.47
N LEU A 102 -6.82 -11.22 7.66
CA LEU A 102 -6.65 -10.37 6.47
C LEU A 102 -7.90 -9.51 6.26
N ILE A 103 -7.68 -8.22 6.02
CA ILE A 103 -8.73 -7.27 5.66
C ILE A 103 -8.45 -6.71 4.26
N TRP A 104 -9.48 -6.76 3.40
CA TRP A 104 -9.49 -6.12 2.10
C TRP A 104 -10.09 -4.71 2.23
N LEU A 105 -9.34 -3.72 1.75
CA LEU A 105 -9.73 -2.31 1.74
C LEU A 105 -10.21 -1.89 0.36
N PRO A 106 -11.30 -1.11 0.27
CA PRO A 106 -11.67 -0.47 -0.99
C PRO A 106 -10.64 0.59 -1.37
N ARG A 107 -10.21 0.61 -2.63
CA ARG A 107 -9.28 1.61 -3.16
C ARG A 107 -10.00 2.53 -4.14
N VAL A 108 -9.77 3.82 -3.97
CA VAL A 108 -10.24 4.89 -4.87
C VAL A 108 -9.14 5.21 -5.85
N ASN A 109 -9.25 4.73 -7.06
CA ASN A 109 -8.35 5.09 -8.15
C ASN A 109 -8.87 6.32 -8.88
N THR A 110 -8.04 7.35 -9.01
CA THR A 110 -8.29 8.48 -9.89
C THR A 110 -7.14 8.63 -10.88
N VAL A 111 -7.46 8.93 -12.15
CA VAL A 111 -6.47 9.08 -13.20
C VAL A 111 -6.66 10.42 -13.88
N GLU A 112 -5.77 11.37 -13.59
CA GLU A 112 -5.77 12.68 -14.24
C GLU A 112 -5.39 12.53 -15.71
N GLY A 113 -6.14 13.19 -16.60
CA GLY A 113 -5.94 13.09 -18.04
C GLY A 113 -6.57 11.86 -18.71
N ILE A 114 -7.37 11.07 -17.97
CA ILE A 114 -8.12 9.95 -18.56
C ILE A 114 -9.12 10.46 -19.61
N THR A 115 -9.23 9.75 -20.75
CA THR A 115 -10.18 10.04 -21.84
C THR A 115 -11.13 8.85 -22.04
N GLU A 116 -12.22 9.09 -22.78
CA GLU A 116 -13.14 8.03 -23.20
C GLU A 116 -12.43 6.91 -23.98
N GLU A 117 -11.41 7.25 -24.77
CA GLU A 117 -10.60 6.27 -25.50
C GLU A 117 -9.84 5.33 -24.54
N HIS A 118 -9.27 5.88 -23.46
CA HIS A 118 -8.60 5.09 -22.43
C HIS A 118 -9.59 4.18 -21.72
N ILE A 119 -10.76 4.70 -21.34
CA ILE A 119 -11.82 3.94 -20.66
C ILE A 119 -12.26 2.75 -21.52
N GLN A 120 -12.50 2.98 -22.82
CA GLN A 120 -12.89 1.91 -23.74
C GLN A 120 -11.76 0.90 -23.98
N LYS A 121 -10.52 1.38 -24.22
CA LYS A 121 -9.34 0.55 -24.46
C LYS A 121 -9.05 -0.43 -23.31
N TRP A 122 -9.22 0.02 -22.07
CA TRP A 122 -8.91 -0.79 -20.88
C TRP A 122 -10.14 -1.44 -20.23
N GLY A 123 -11.34 -1.21 -20.79
CA GLY A 123 -12.60 -1.74 -20.26
C GLY A 123 -12.93 -1.21 -18.86
N TRP A 124 -12.53 0.02 -18.55
CA TRP A 124 -12.73 0.60 -17.24
C TRP A 124 -14.15 1.15 -17.07
N ARG A 125 -14.55 1.26 -15.81
CA ARG A 125 -15.78 1.93 -15.38
C ARG A 125 -15.40 3.13 -14.53
N VAL A 126 -15.97 4.28 -14.83
CA VAL A 126 -15.76 5.52 -14.05
C VAL A 126 -17.10 5.96 -13.49
N ASN A 127 -17.18 6.16 -12.18
CA ASN A 127 -18.42 6.60 -11.52
C ASN A 127 -18.53 8.15 -11.55
N GLU A 128 -19.63 8.67 -11.01
CA GLU A 128 -19.93 10.10 -10.95
C GLU A 128 -18.89 10.93 -10.18
N LYS A 129 -18.14 10.30 -9.26
CA LYS A 129 -17.04 10.93 -8.52
C LYS A 129 -15.71 10.90 -9.28
N GLY A 130 -15.66 10.34 -10.50
CA GLY A 130 -14.43 10.14 -11.26
C GLY A 130 -13.56 8.97 -10.78
N TRP A 131 -14.12 8.05 -9.99
CA TRP A 131 -13.39 6.90 -9.47
C TRP A 131 -13.41 5.74 -10.46
N VAL A 132 -12.23 5.22 -10.77
CA VAL A 132 -12.02 4.14 -11.73
C VAL A 132 -12.20 2.79 -11.05
N ASN A 133 -13.08 1.95 -11.59
CA ASN A 133 -13.35 0.57 -11.15
C ASN A 133 -13.69 0.41 -9.67
N PHE A 134 -14.21 1.43 -9.02
CA PHE A 134 -14.56 1.38 -7.60
C PHE A 134 -15.72 0.41 -7.30
N PRO A 135 -15.67 -0.35 -6.17
CA PRO A 135 -14.54 -0.50 -5.27
C PRO A 135 -13.47 -1.45 -5.84
N ASP A 136 -12.22 -1.02 -5.85
CA ASP A 136 -11.08 -1.85 -6.23
C ASP A 136 -10.45 -2.40 -4.94
N TYR A 137 -10.88 -3.56 -4.50
CA TYR A 137 -10.46 -4.14 -3.23
C TYR A 137 -9.01 -4.62 -3.25
N GLN A 138 -8.24 -4.20 -2.24
CA GLN A 138 -6.84 -4.58 -2.02
C GLN A 138 -6.68 -5.22 -0.64
N GLY A 139 -6.04 -6.39 -0.57
CA GLY A 139 -5.64 -7.00 0.70
C GLY A 139 -4.46 -6.23 1.28
N ARG A 140 -4.68 -5.42 2.31
CA ARG A 140 -3.65 -4.49 2.81
C ARG A 140 -3.34 -4.62 4.29
N ILE A 141 -4.27 -5.09 5.10
CA ILE A 141 -4.05 -5.25 6.54
C ILE A 141 -4.10 -6.74 6.85
N TYR A 142 -3.03 -7.28 7.43
CA TYR A 142 -2.95 -8.71 7.73
C TYR A 142 -2.10 -8.97 8.97
N ARG A 143 -2.35 -10.13 9.63
CA ARG A 143 -1.56 -10.54 10.80
C ARG A 143 -0.09 -10.71 10.45
N ASN A 144 0.77 -10.31 11.35
CA ASN A 144 2.19 -10.58 11.30
C ASN A 144 2.46 -12.05 11.70
N ASP A 145 2.07 -12.95 10.82
CA ASP A 145 2.24 -14.40 10.98
C ASP A 145 2.99 -14.97 9.77
N LYS A 146 4.04 -15.75 9.99
CA LYS A 146 4.88 -16.35 8.93
C LYS A 146 4.12 -17.28 7.98
N SER A 147 2.93 -17.75 8.38
CA SER A 147 2.04 -18.52 7.49
C SER A 147 1.26 -17.65 6.51
N ILE A 148 1.25 -16.32 6.71
CA ILE A 148 0.60 -15.34 5.84
C ILE A 148 1.67 -14.67 4.99
N TYR A 149 1.61 -14.86 3.67
CA TYR A 149 2.65 -14.43 2.75
C TYR A 149 2.09 -14.09 1.38
N TRP A 150 2.85 -13.30 0.62
CA TRP A 150 2.52 -12.89 -0.73
C TRP A 150 2.97 -13.94 -1.75
N VAL A 151 2.20 -14.11 -2.82
CA VAL A 151 2.50 -14.97 -3.97
C VAL A 151 2.18 -14.24 -5.28
N ASN A 152 2.78 -14.68 -6.36
CA ASN A 152 2.77 -14.19 -7.73
C ASN A 152 3.66 -12.94 -7.95
N PRO A 153 4.50 -12.96 -8.99
CA PRO A 153 5.40 -11.85 -9.31
C PRO A 153 4.68 -10.55 -9.65
N VAL A 154 3.52 -10.63 -10.30
CA VAL A 154 2.58 -9.53 -10.58
C VAL A 154 1.16 -9.97 -10.26
N HIS A 155 0.27 -9.00 -9.96
CA HIS A 155 -1.07 -9.26 -9.42
C HIS A 155 -0.97 -10.13 -8.16
N GLU A 156 -0.04 -9.76 -7.33
CA GLU A 156 0.30 -10.45 -6.09
C GLU A 156 -0.91 -10.54 -5.17
N VAL A 157 -1.03 -11.66 -4.48
CA VAL A 157 -2.09 -11.93 -3.52
C VAL A 157 -1.53 -12.52 -2.23
N ILE A 158 -2.23 -12.27 -1.13
CA ILE A 158 -1.89 -12.82 0.19
C ILE A 158 -2.50 -14.21 0.34
N LYS A 159 -1.68 -15.17 0.77
CA LYS A 159 -2.06 -16.53 1.12
C LYS A 159 -1.88 -16.81 2.61
N GLY A 160 -2.48 -17.89 3.10
CA GLY A 160 -2.33 -18.37 4.47
C GLY A 160 -3.36 -17.82 5.47
N ALA A 161 -3.99 -16.68 5.19
CA ALA A 161 -5.06 -16.12 6.01
C ALA A 161 -6.28 -17.06 6.05
N LYS A 162 -6.82 -17.32 7.24
CA LYS A 162 -7.99 -18.18 7.48
C LYS A 162 -9.26 -17.37 7.72
N LYS A 163 -9.14 -16.24 8.42
CA LYS A 163 -10.22 -15.32 8.76
C LYS A 163 -10.08 -14.06 7.92
N VAL A 164 -10.82 -13.98 6.84
CA VAL A 164 -10.76 -12.88 5.86
C VAL A 164 -11.99 -12.01 5.98
N SER A 165 -11.81 -10.70 6.00
CA SER A 165 -12.87 -9.70 6.01
C SER A 165 -12.65 -8.63 4.95
N HIS A 166 -13.68 -7.84 4.69
CA HIS A 166 -13.66 -6.69 3.77
C HIS A 166 -14.27 -5.50 4.47
N PHE A 167 -13.64 -4.35 4.34
CA PHE A 167 -14.30 -3.13 4.76
C PHE A 167 -15.42 -2.76 3.78
N PRO A 168 -16.49 -2.08 4.27
CA PRO A 168 -17.54 -1.61 3.40
C PRO A 168 -16.99 -0.58 2.39
N PRO A 169 -17.59 -0.44 1.18
CA PRO A 169 -17.12 0.49 0.16
C PRO A 169 -17.53 1.94 0.47
N GLN A 170 -17.16 2.41 1.65
CA GLN A 170 -17.40 3.74 2.16
C GLN A 170 -16.07 4.48 2.23
N GLU A 171 -16.11 5.79 2.02
CA GLU A 171 -14.91 6.62 1.80
C GLU A 171 -13.95 6.61 2.99
N GLU A 172 -14.47 6.52 4.20
CA GLU A 172 -13.69 6.45 5.44
C GLU A 172 -12.77 5.22 5.54
N PHE A 173 -13.08 4.13 4.83
CA PHE A 173 -12.30 2.90 4.81
C PHE A 173 -11.35 2.80 3.61
N CYS A 174 -11.28 3.83 2.77
CA CYS A 174 -10.58 3.74 1.49
C CYS A 174 -9.09 4.07 1.58
N LEU A 175 -8.38 3.49 0.62
CA LEU A 175 -7.08 3.96 0.17
C LEU A 175 -7.27 4.86 -1.06
N TYR A 176 -6.72 6.06 -1.06
CA TYR A 176 -6.67 6.93 -2.23
C TYR A 176 -5.41 6.64 -3.05
N HIS A 177 -5.60 6.45 -4.35
CA HIS A 177 -4.54 6.12 -5.29
C HIS A 177 -4.63 7.01 -6.53
N PRO A 178 -4.19 8.27 -6.41
CA PRO A 178 -4.20 9.21 -7.52
C PRO A 178 -3.02 8.96 -8.46
N LYS A 179 -3.31 8.92 -9.75
CA LYS A 179 -2.32 8.81 -10.83
C LYS A 179 -2.58 9.84 -11.91
N ASP A 180 -1.58 10.10 -12.73
CA ASP A 180 -1.74 10.68 -14.06
C ASP A 180 -1.74 9.57 -15.13
N ILE A 181 -2.18 9.93 -16.33
CA ILE A 181 -2.30 8.98 -17.44
C ILE A 181 -0.94 8.43 -17.88
N GLU A 182 0.11 9.25 -17.90
CA GLU A 182 1.45 8.83 -18.32
C GLU A 182 2.02 7.75 -17.39
N ARG A 183 1.81 7.93 -16.10
CA ARG A 183 2.22 6.95 -15.09
C ARG A 183 1.45 5.65 -15.23
N GLN A 184 0.15 5.72 -15.51
CA GLN A 184 -0.67 4.54 -15.73
C GLN A 184 -0.23 3.75 -16.97
N GLU A 185 0.09 4.42 -18.04
CA GLU A 185 0.59 3.79 -19.28
C GLU A 185 1.92 3.07 -19.02
N LYS A 186 2.88 3.73 -18.38
CA LYS A 186 4.17 3.12 -17.98
C LYS A 186 4.00 1.89 -17.10
N GLN A 187 3.05 1.93 -16.17
CA GLN A 187 2.76 0.78 -15.31
C GLN A 187 2.20 -0.40 -16.10
N ASN A 188 1.29 -0.15 -17.03
CA ASN A 188 0.74 -1.18 -17.90
C ASN A 188 1.84 -1.83 -18.77
N GLU A 189 2.78 -1.06 -19.28
CA GLU A 189 3.94 -1.55 -20.03
C GLU A 189 4.84 -2.44 -19.16
N LEU A 190 5.16 -1.99 -17.95
CA LEU A 190 5.99 -2.76 -17.01
C LEU A 190 5.36 -4.13 -16.68
N TYR A 191 4.07 -4.15 -16.36
CA TYR A 191 3.36 -5.40 -16.05
C TYR A 191 3.36 -6.36 -17.25
N SER A 192 3.19 -5.86 -18.47
CA SER A 192 3.27 -6.67 -19.68
C SER A 192 4.65 -7.30 -19.87
N GLN A 193 5.72 -6.59 -19.51
CA GLN A 193 7.09 -7.10 -19.62
C GLN A 193 7.38 -8.21 -18.59
N ILE A 194 6.91 -8.06 -17.35
CA ILE A 194 7.12 -9.05 -16.29
C ILE A 194 6.34 -10.34 -16.59
N GLN A 195 5.11 -10.24 -17.12
CA GLN A 195 4.28 -11.40 -17.46
C GLN A 195 4.82 -12.24 -18.64
N THR A 196 5.70 -11.68 -19.44
CA THR A 196 6.30 -12.35 -20.61
C THR A 196 7.63 -13.04 -20.31
N GLN A 197 8.16 -12.94 -19.11
CA GLN A 197 9.33 -13.66 -18.61
C GLN A 197 8.95 -14.96 -17.88
#